data_a527d62aaf6bff254b6a3e112926b6da
#
_entry.id   a527d62aaf6bff254b6a3e112926b6da
#
_cell.length_a   1.000
_cell.length_b   1.000
_cell.length_c   1.000
_cell.angle_alpha   90.00
_cell.angle_beta   90.00
_cell.angle_gamma   90.00
#
_symmetry.space_group_name_H-M   'P 1'
#
loop_
_entity.id
_entity.type
_entity.pdbx_description
1 polymer ?
#
loop_
_entity_poly.entity_id
_entity_poly.type
_entity_poly.pdbx_seq_one_letter_code
_entity_poly.pdbx_strand_id
1 'polypeptide(L)'
;MKKYTSWITAVFCGFMSSFMMLIPFRYNEFIFDLRSVPIIYATYCWGWKAGLVSAVLPVIYRIYLGGLDPLTLWTGIAVNNILPVLICVYFFYREKIHATTYLKYTSIIWISMLTSIIYYVTGRSILGIPLLDFSQISFGKMIFTVLTLLIFTYMTNEHINNLITQAKLEHLSVYDSLTGLLNIRGFKEKAKKWLNGGKNTSYLMMADIDYFKTYNDTYGHPAGDIVLEKIGNTFRESLQDQGFVGRYGGEEFIFLIRECPNGDILQLANFIRLNVENSLFPGQETQPSGKLTVSIGVSIYSGVETLGELIQQADIALYESKQSGKNKVTLYTNNLEVQQLYSS
;
A
#
# COMPACT_ATOMS: atom_id res chain seq x y z
N MET A 1 6.91 -4.00 -2.32
CA MET A 1 7.29 -2.65 -1.86
C MET A 1 7.79 -2.60 -0.41
N LYS A 2 7.13 -3.18 0.61
CA LYS A 2 7.54 -3.08 2.04
C LYS A 2 8.97 -3.54 2.39
N LYS A 3 9.57 -4.45 1.65
CA LYS A 3 10.93 -4.97 1.92
C LYS A 3 12.03 -3.99 1.48
N TYR A 4 11.80 -3.20 0.43
CA TYR A 4 12.77 -2.22 -0.07
C TYR A 4 12.79 -0.94 0.78
N THR A 5 11.63 -0.49 1.28
CA THR A 5 11.56 0.70 2.13
C THR A 5 12.34 0.55 3.43
N SER A 6 12.35 -0.64 4.05
CA SER A 6 13.10 -0.88 5.30
C SER A 6 14.63 -0.76 5.10
N TRP A 7 15.17 -1.22 3.96
CA TRP A 7 16.59 -1.12 3.65
C TRP A 7 17.04 0.31 3.33
N ILE A 8 16.24 1.02 2.53
CA ILE A 8 16.51 2.44 2.20
C ILE A 8 16.53 3.28 3.48
N THR A 9 15.56 3.07 4.37
CA THR A 9 15.51 3.82 5.64
C THR A 9 16.67 3.45 6.56
N ALA A 10 17.07 2.18 6.62
CA ALA A 10 18.23 1.75 7.41
C ALA A 10 19.55 2.39 6.92
N VAL A 11 19.76 2.44 5.62
CA VAL A 11 20.93 3.12 5.01
C VAL A 11 20.87 4.62 5.30
N PHE A 12 19.71 5.26 5.14
CA PHE A 12 19.53 6.68 5.48
C PHE A 12 19.84 6.96 6.95
N CYS A 13 19.36 6.12 7.88
CA CYS A 13 19.72 6.23 9.30
C CYS A 13 21.22 6.09 9.55
N GLY A 14 21.91 5.24 8.78
CA GLY A 14 23.38 5.13 8.82
C GLY A 14 24.10 6.40 8.42
N PHE A 15 23.65 7.05 7.33
CA PHE A 15 24.15 8.37 6.92
C PHE A 15 23.90 9.44 7.97
N MET A 16 22.66 9.51 8.51
CA MET A 16 22.31 10.45 9.57
C MET A 16 23.16 10.23 10.83
N SER A 17 23.40 8.98 11.21
CA SER A 17 24.26 8.63 12.34
C SER A 17 25.70 9.11 12.12
N SER A 18 26.25 8.90 10.93
CA SER A 18 27.59 9.39 10.56
C SER A 18 27.66 10.93 10.52
N PHE A 19 26.61 11.57 10.02
CA PHE A 19 26.51 13.03 10.01
C PHE A 19 26.51 13.63 11.43
N MET A 20 25.82 13.00 12.37
CA MET A 20 25.83 13.43 13.79
C MET A 20 27.22 13.34 14.42
N MET A 21 28.13 12.52 13.91
CA MET A 21 29.53 12.51 14.35
C MET A 21 30.35 13.71 13.87
N LEU A 22 29.91 14.38 12.79
CA LEU A 22 30.57 15.59 12.28
C LEU A 22 30.23 16.83 13.13
N ILE A 23 29.12 16.80 13.86
CA ILE A 23 28.64 17.91 14.70
C ILE A 23 28.55 17.42 16.15
N PRO A 24 29.69 17.14 16.79
CA PRO A 24 29.69 16.64 18.15
C PRO A 24 29.46 17.79 19.15
N PHE A 25 28.85 17.47 20.25
CA PHE A 25 28.82 18.35 21.42
C PHE A 25 30.17 18.30 22.14
N ARG A 26 30.70 19.46 22.51
CA ARG A 26 31.92 19.57 23.29
C ARG A 26 31.61 20.16 24.68
N TYR A 27 32.08 19.48 25.70
CA TYR A 27 32.02 19.96 27.07
C TYR A 27 33.38 19.70 27.73
N ASN A 28 34.11 20.78 28.06
CA ASN A 28 35.50 20.72 28.44
C ASN A 28 36.34 19.97 27.38
N GLU A 29 37.08 18.96 27.79
CA GLU A 29 37.91 18.12 26.92
C GLU A 29 37.14 16.95 26.27
N PHE A 30 35.85 16.79 26.61
CA PHE A 30 35.04 15.64 26.16
C PHE A 30 34.20 15.96 24.93
N ILE A 31 34.18 15.00 24.01
CA ILE A 31 33.42 15.05 22.77
C ILE A 31 32.39 13.92 22.80
N PHE A 32 31.13 14.26 22.65
CA PHE A 32 30.03 13.29 22.54
C PHE A 32 29.06 13.67 21.44
N ASP A 33 28.43 12.68 20.87
CA ASP A 33 27.47 12.83 19.77
C ASP A 33 26.23 11.96 19.99
N LEU A 34 25.21 12.19 19.17
CA LEU A 34 23.95 11.50 19.19
C LEU A 34 23.82 10.40 18.14
N ARG A 35 24.94 9.87 17.63
CA ARG A 35 24.98 8.86 16.56
C ARG A 35 24.13 7.62 16.84
N SER A 36 23.93 7.27 18.11
CA SER A 36 23.10 6.13 18.50
C SER A 36 21.60 6.34 18.24
N VAL A 37 21.12 7.58 18.14
CA VAL A 37 19.69 7.88 17.97
C VAL A 37 19.11 7.32 16.67
N PRO A 38 19.68 7.57 15.47
CA PRO A 38 19.16 6.96 14.25
C PRO A 38 19.26 5.43 14.24
N ILE A 39 20.30 4.85 14.87
CA ILE A 39 20.50 3.40 14.98
C ILE A 39 19.41 2.80 15.87
N ILE A 40 19.12 3.42 17.04
CA ILE A 40 18.05 3.03 17.94
C ILE A 40 16.71 3.07 17.21
N TYR A 41 16.44 4.15 16.51
CA TYR A 41 15.19 4.32 15.75
C TYR A 41 15.04 3.25 14.66
N ALA A 42 16.07 3.03 13.82
CA ALA A 42 16.05 2.01 12.79
C ALA A 42 15.82 0.60 13.36
N THR A 43 16.48 0.28 14.48
CA THR A 43 16.36 -1.03 15.14
C THR A 43 14.96 -1.22 15.73
N TYR A 44 14.44 -0.22 16.41
CA TYR A 44 13.13 -0.30 17.06
C TYR A 44 11.97 -0.37 16.07
N CYS A 45 12.06 0.33 14.94
CA CYS A 45 11.00 0.33 13.91
C CYS A 45 11.04 -0.88 12.97
N TRP A 46 12.23 -1.36 12.58
CA TRP A 46 12.41 -2.38 11.52
C TRP A 46 13.21 -3.61 11.95
N GLY A 47 13.62 -3.68 13.21
CA GLY A 47 14.29 -4.83 13.81
C GLY A 47 15.80 -4.84 13.61
N TRP A 48 16.44 -5.91 14.09
CA TRP A 48 17.89 -6.02 14.21
C TRP A 48 18.66 -5.87 12.90
N LYS A 49 18.10 -6.35 11.78
CA LYS A 49 18.74 -6.24 10.46
C LYS A 49 18.91 -4.77 10.03
N ALA A 50 17.87 -3.96 10.24
CA ALA A 50 17.93 -2.53 9.95
C ALA A 50 18.90 -1.81 10.90
N GLY A 51 18.92 -2.19 12.17
CA GLY A 51 19.89 -1.70 13.15
C GLY A 51 21.33 -1.98 12.77
N LEU A 52 21.65 -3.20 12.35
CA LEU A 52 23.00 -3.55 11.91
C LEU A 52 23.42 -2.75 10.66
N VAL A 53 22.54 -2.65 9.66
CA VAL A 53 22.84 -1.87 8.45
C VAL A 53 23.06 -0.40 8.77
N SER A 54 22.26 0.18 9.64
CA SER A 54 22.41 1.59 10.06
C SER A 54 23.69 1.85 10.88
N ALA A 55 24.23 0.81 11.53
CA ALA A 55 25.46 0.92 12.29
C ALA A 55 26.76 0.81 11.45
N VAL A 56 26.68 0.30 10.21
CA VAL A 56 27.88 0.03 9.38
C VAL A 56 28.67 1.32 9.10
N LEU A 57 28.02 2.33 8.55
CA LEU A 57 28.69 3.60 8.19
C LEU A 57 29.33 4.31 9.39
N PRO A 58 28.60 4.53 10.52
CA PRO A 58 29.22 5.17 11.69
C PRO A 58 30.35 4.34 12.31
N VAL A 59 30.33 3.01 12.20
CA VAL A 59 31.46 2.16 12.63
C VAL A 59 32.66 2.38 11.74
N ILE A 60 32.52 2.33 10.43
CA ILE A 60 33.61 2.58 9.47
C ILE A 60 34.19 3.97 9.70
N TYR A 61 33.33 4.98 9.82
CA TYR A 61 33.76 6.36 10.05
C TYR A 61 34.49 6.53 11.38
N ARG A 62 34.07 5.83 12.44
CA ARG A 62 34.74 5.85 13.74
C ARG A 62 36.14 5.23 13.70
N ILE A 63 36.29 4.10 13.00
CA ILE A 63 37.61 3.46 12.77
C ILE A 63 38.52 4.41 12.02
N TYR A 64 38.04 5.11 10.99
CA TYR A 64 38.78 6.09 10.25
C TYR A 64 39.30 7.26 11.11
N LEU A 65 38.48 7.74 12.05
CA LEU A 65 38.86 8.86 12.94
C LEU A 65 39.78 8.46 14.10
N GLY A 66 39.61 7.28 14.68
CA GLY A 66 40.27 6.89 15.93
C GLY A 66 41.14 5.63 15.85
N GLY A 67 41.24 5.01 14.66
CA GLY A 67 41.97 3.75 14.49
C GLY A 67 41.31 2.54 15.19
N LEU A 68 42.12 1.50 15.40
CA LEU A 68 41.70 0.23 16.03
C LEU A 68 42.19 0.09 17.47
N ASP A 69 42.47 1.19 18.16
CA ASP A 69 42.85 1.13 19.57
C ASP A 69 41.72 0.55 20.45
N PRO A 70 42.02 -0.17 21.55
CA PRO A 70 41.01 -0.80 22.39
C PRO A 70 39.97 0.16 22.95
N LEU A 71 40.33 1.40 23.23
CA LEU A 71 39.43 2.43 23.73
C LEU A 71 38.40 2.85 22.67
N THR A 72 38.84 3.07 21.43
CA THR A 72 37.96 3.39 20.29
C THR A 72 37.03 2.22 19.97
N LEU A 73 37.53 1.00 19.94
CA LEU A 73 36.70 -0.18 19.71
C LEU A 73 35.63 -0.35 20.78
N TRP A 74 35.99 -0.20 22.04
CA TRP A 74 35.04 -0.39 23.14
C TRP A 74 34.04 0.75 23.25
N THR A 75 34.49 1.98 23.45
CA THR A 75 33.61 3.14 23.68
C THR A 75 32.93 3.61 22.42
N GLY A 76 33.64 3.66 21.32
CA GLY A 76 33.15 4.20 20.05
C GLY A 76 32.26 3.22 19.27
N ILE A 77 32.52 1.92 19.32
CA ILE A 77 31.81 0.91 18.53
C ILE A 77 30.87 0.11 19.40
N ALA A 78 31.40 -0.60 20.42
CA ALA A 78 30.57 -1.49 21.22
C ALA A 78 29.45 -0.76 21.96
N VAL A 79 29.77 0.30 22.71
CA VAL A 79 28.83 1.00 23.57
C VAL A 79 27.88 1.90 22.77
N ASN A 80 28.35 2.61 21.76
CA ASN A 80 27.53 3.60 21.04
C ASN A 80 26.81 3.06 19.78
N ASN A 81 27.21 1.90 19.25
CA ASN A 81 26.57 1.34 18.05
C ASN A 81 25.96 -0.04 18.31
N ILE A 82 26.71 -1.00 18.87
CA ILE A 82 26.24 -2.39 18.99
C ILE A 82 25.25 -2.55 20.14
N LEU A 83 25.56 -2.03 21.31
CA LEU A 83 24.74 -2.20 22.51
C LEU A 83 23.34 -1.58 22.39
N PRO A 84 23.16 -0.37 21.83
CA PRO A 84 21.84 0.16 21.53
C PRO A 84 21.00 -0.76 20.64
N VAL A 85 21.62 -1.40 19.63
CA VAL A 85 20.94 -2.39 18.76
C VAL A 85 20.43 -3.57 19.60
N LEU A 86 21.25 -4.14 20.48
CA LEU A 86 20.85 -5.28 21.30
C LEU A 86 19.70 -4.97 22.22
N ILE A 87 19.72 -3.80 22.89
CA ILE A 87 18.63 -3.32 23.75
C ILE A 87 17.35 -3.16 22.95
N CYS A 88 17.41 -2.50 21.78
CA CYS A 88 16.25 -2.28 20.94
C CYS A 88 15.66 -3.57 20.39
N VAL A 89 16.49 -4.54 20.04
CA VAL A 89 16.05 -5.86 19.59
C VAL A 89 15.19 -6.56 20.64
N TYR A 90 15.60 -6.48 21.92
CA TYR A 90 14.79 -7.02 23.01
C TYR A 90 13.39 -6.40 23.04
N PHE A 91 13.27 -5.06 23.00
CA PHE A 91 11.98 -4.37 23.01
C PHE A 91 11.17 -4.63 21.75
N PHE A 92 11.80 -4.68 20.57
CA PHE A 92 11.16 -4.99 19.29
C PHE A 92 10.43 -6.33 19.34
N TYR A 93 11.10 -7.40 19.79
CA TYR A 93 10.49 -8.73 19.90
C TYR A 93 9.47 -8.82 21.04
N ARG A 94 9.74 -8.19 22.17
CA ARG A 94 8.81 -8.16 23.31
C ARG A 94 7.47 -7.54 22.93
N GLU A 95 7.48 -6.50 22.13
CA GLU A 95 6.28 -5.74 21.76
C GLU A 95 5.62 -6.24 20.48
N LYS A 96 6.20 -7.23 19.79
CA LYS A 96 5.71 -7.76 18.51
C LYS A 96 5.44 -6.63 17.49
N ILE A 97 6.42 -5.73 17.33
CA ILE A 97 6.27 -4.56 16.45
C ILE A 97 6.13 -5.02 14.99
N HIS A 98 5.09 -4.58 14.34
CA HIS A 98 4.82 -4.76 12.91
C HIS A 98 4.64 -3.39 12.24
N ALA A 99 4.62 -3.34 10.92
CA ALA A 99 4.57 -2.10 10.14
C ALA A 99 3.35 -1.18 10.43
N THR A 100 2.32 -1.69 11.11
CA THR A 100 1.10 -0.96 11.48
C THR A 100 0.93 -0.83 12.99
N THR A 101 1.96 -1.21 13.78
CA THR A 101 1.90 -1.15 15.24
C THR A 101 2.40 0.21 15.71
N TYR A 102 1.60 0.88 16.53
CA TYR A 102 2.05 2.11 17.19
C TYR A 102 3.24 1.85 18.09
N LEU A 103 4.25 2.73 18.01
CA LEU A 103 5.42 2.68 18.86
C LEU A 103 5.07 3.19 20.27
N LYS A 104 5.53 2.48 21.28
CA LYS A 104 5.24 2.83 22.69
C LYS A 104 6.24 3.84 23.22
N TYR A 105 5.74 4.98 23.67
CA TYR A 105 6.58 6.01 24.30
C TYR A 105 7.33 5.50 25.53
N THR A 106 6.70 4.63 26.32
CA THR A 106 7.33 4.03 27.51
C THR A 106 8.58 3.23 27.17
N SER A 107 8.55 2.46 26.08
CA SER A 107 9.69 1.67 25.64
C SER A 107 10.84 2.52 25.14
N ILE A 108 10.54 3.61 24.44
CA ILE A 108 11.53 4.60 24.01
C ILE A 108 12.24 5.22 25.22
N ILE A 109 11.50 5.57 26.27
CA ILE A 109 12.09 6.10 27.52
C ILE A 109 13.02 5.07 28.14
N TRP A 110 12.59 3.81 28.29
CA TRP A 110 13.41 2.75 28.85
C TRP A 110 14.67 2.46 28.02
N ILE A 111 14.55 2.42 26.69
CA ILE A 111 15.70 2.22 25.79
C ILE A 111 16.71 3.36 25.99
N SER A 112 16.23 4.60 26.02
CA SER A 112 17.08 5.78 26.21
C SER A 112 17.76 5.79 27.58
N MET A 113 17.04 5.44 28.63
CA MET A 113 17.60 5.33 29.99
C MET A 113 18.66 4.24 30.08
N LEU A 114 18.36 3.04 29.60
CA LEU A 114 19.30 1.91 29.65
C LEU A 114 20.58 2.19 28.85
N THR A 115 20.45 2.71 27.62
CA THR A 115 21.63 3.06 26.81
C THR A 115 22.47 4.16 27.47
N SER A 116 21.84 5.14 28.12
CA SER A 116 22.53 6.23 28.81
C SER A 116 23.22 5.78 30.10
N ILE A 117 22.59 4.91 30.89
CA ILE A 117 23.18 4.32 32.10
C ILE A 117 24.41 3.50 31.75
N ILE A 118 24.33 2.66 30.71
CA ILE A 118 25.45 1.84 30.28
C ILE A 118 26.59 2.73 29.75
N TYR A 119 26.27 3.75 28.99
CA TYR A 119 27.24 4.75 28.54
C TYR A 119 27.96 5.41 29.76
N TYR A 120 27.18 5.78 30.76
CA TYR A 120 27.70 6.36 31.99
C TYR A 120 28.65 5.42 32.72
N VAL A 121 28.23 4.17 32.99
CA VAL A 121 29.03 3.17 33.71
C VAL A 121 30.33 2.84 32.98
N THR A 122 30.23 2.57 31.68
CA THR A 122 31.39 2.17 30.85
C THR A 122 32.36 3.35 30.64
N GLY A 123 31.88 4.52 30.37
CA GLY A 123 32.71 5.71 30.18
C GLY A 123 33.47 6.09 31.46
N ARG A 124 32.82 6.06 32.62
CA ARG A 124 33.48 6.31 33.88
C ARG A 124 34.57 5.29 34.19
N SER A 125 34.27 4.00 34.02
CA SER A 125 35.23 2.93 34.35
C SER A 125 36.47 2.94 33.47
N ILE A 126 36.36 3.42 32.24
CA ILE A 126 37.46 3.37 31.25
C ILE A 126 38.20 4.72 31.18
N LEU A 127 37.49 5.84 31.27
CA LEU A 127 38.09 7.17 31.05
C LEU A 127 38.55 7.87 32.31
N GLY A 128 38.23 7.34 33.51
CA GLY A 128 38.67 7.92 34.78
C GLY A 128 38.14 9.34 35.07
N ILE A 129 37.05 9.76 34.42
CA ILE A 129 36.51 11.11 34.46
C ILE A 129 35.92 11.41 35.87
N PRO A 130 36.06 12.63 36.41
CA PRO A 130 35.44 13.03 37.64
C PRO A 130 33.91 12.83 37.63
N LEU A 131 33.38 12.34 38.75
CA LEU A 131 31.98 11.92 38.87
C LEU A 131 30.98 13.01 38.45
N LEU A 132 31.26 14.26 38.88
CA LEU A 132 30.35 15.40 38.71
C LEU A 132 30.23 15.81 37.24
N ASP A 133 31.35 15.97 36.54
CA ASP A 133 31.41 16.40 35.15
C ASP A 133 30.79 15.35 34.23
N PHE A 134 31.08 14.08 34.45
CA PHE A 134 30.55 13.01 33.63
C PHE A 134 29.06 12.77 33.83
N SER A 135 28.53 13.02 35.03
CA SER A 135 27.09 12.95 35.31
C SER A 135 26.30 14.01 34.55
N GLN A 136 26.78 15.24 34.49
CA GLN A 136 26.13 16.33 33.74
C GLN A 136 26.08 16.02 32.22
N ILE A 137 27.19 15.54 31.65
CA ILE A 137 27.28 15.16 30.24
C ILE A 137 26.30 14.02 29.94
N SER A 138 26.31 12.96 30.74
CA SER A 138 25.46 11.78 30.54
C SER A 138 23.98 12.12 30.66
N PHE A 139 23.62 13.00 31.59
CA PHE A 139 22.26 13.49 31.78
C PHE A 139 21.79 14.34 30.60
N GLY A 140 22.62 15.26 30.13
CA GLY A 140 22.34 16.04 28.92
C GLY A 140 22.14 15.16 27.68
N LYS A 141 23.04 14.19 27.45
CA LYS A 141 22.91 13.21 26.37
C LYS A 141 21.60 12.41 26.48
N MET A 142 21.22 11.97 27.69
CA MET A 142 19.98 11.24 27.93
C MET A 142 18.76 12.08 27.55
N ILE A 143 18.69 13.34 27.99
CA ILE A 143 17.57 14.24 27.67
C ILE A 143 17.44 14.41 26.15
N PHE A 144 18.53 14.74 25.45
CA PHE A 144 18.51 14.90 24.00
C PHE A 144 18.12 13.62 23.28
N THR A 145 18.61 12.46 23.71
CA THR A 145 18.24 11.15 23.13
C THR A 145 16.74 10.88 23.32
N VAL A 146 16.21 11.11 24.53
CA VAL A 146 14.78 10.94 24.84
C VAL A 146 13.94 11.86 23.96
N LEU A 147 14.24 13.17 23.94
CA LEU A 147 13.47 14.15 23.18
C LEU A 147 13.46 13.82 21.67
N THR A 148 14.62 13.51 21.11
CA THR A 148 14.73 13.19 19.69
C THR A 148 13.95 11.92 19.35
N LEU A 149 14.08 10.86 20.14
CA LEU A 149 13.34 9.62 19.93
C LEU A 149 11.84 9.78 20.15
N LEU A 150 11.40 10.62 21.08
CA LEU A 150 9.98 10.95 21.28
C LEU A 150 9.42 11.67 20.05
N ILE A 151 10.15 12.62 19.47
CA ILE A 151 9.74 13.31 18.23
C ILE A 151 9.60 12.30 17.09
N PHE A 152 10.60 11.45 16.86
CA PHE A 152 10.53 10.43 15.81
C PHE A 152 9.38 9.44 16.04
N THR A 153 9.13 9.04 17.29
CA THR A 153 8.02 8.16 17.65
C THR A 153 6.68 8.82 17.36
N TYR A 154 6.54 10.10 17.72
CA TYR A 154 5.34 10.87 17.41
C TYR A 154 5.09 10.97 15.91
N MET A 155 6.11 11.36 15.13
CA MET A 155 5.98 11.45 13.65
C MET A 155 5.63 10.10 13.01
N THR A 156 6.22 9.02 13.51
CA THR A 156 5.93 7.66 13.00
C THR A 156 4.51 7.24 13.33
N ASN A 157 4.06 7.46 14.55
CA ASN A 157 2.70 7.13 14.99
C ASN A 157 1.65 7.97 14.24
N GLU A 158 1.94 9.24 13.99
CA GLU A 158 1.07 10.12 13.19
C GLU A 158 0.98 9.63 11.75
N HIS A 159 2.10 9.25 11.15
CA HIS A 159 2.10 8.67 9.80
C HIS A 159 1.27 7.36 9.72
N ILE A 160 1.42 6.47 10.71
CA ILE A 160 0.62 5.24 10.80
C ILE A 160 -0.88 5.58 10.94
N ASN A 161 -1.22 6.55 11.77
CA ASN A 161 -2.60 7.00 11.97
C ASN A 161 -3.22 7.53 10.68
N ASN A 162 -2.47 8.34 9.94
CA ASN A 162 -2.90 8.88 8.64
C ASN A 162 -3.14 7.75 7.62
N LEU A 163 -2.25 6.76 7.53
CA LEU A 163 -2.44 5.59 6.66
C LEU A 163 -3.68 4.77 7.02
N ILE A 164 -3.93 4.55 8.32
CA ILE A 164 -5.11 3.82 8.80
C ILE A 164 -6.38 4.61 8.48
N THR A 165 -6.36 5.92 8.71
CA THR A 165 -7.51 6.79 8.44
C THR A 165 -7.83 6.84 6.97
N GLN A 166 -6.82 7.00 6.10
CA GLN A 166 -6.97 6.97 4.66
C GLN A 166 -7.57 5.64 4.19
N ALA A 167 -7.04 4.50 4.67
CA ALA A 167 -7.57 3.18 4.34
C ALA A 167 -9.03 3.00 4.81
N LYS A 168 -9.41 3.59 5.96
CA LYS A 168 -10.81 3.59 6.42
C LYS A 168 -11.70 4.44 5.51
N LEU A 169 -11.28 5.62 5.10
CA LEU A 169 -12.03 6.50 4.20
C LEU A 169 -12.23 5.82 2.84
N GLU A 170 -11.19 5.24 2.26
CA GLU A 170 -11.27 4.46 1.02
C GLU A 170 -12.24 3.27 1.17
N HIS A 171 -12.19 2.58 2.32
CA HIS A 171 -13.11 1.48 2.61
C HIS A 171 -14.58 1.94 2.77
N LEU A 172 -14.85 3.15 3.24
CA LEU A 172 -16.18 3.70 3.38
C LEU A 172 -16.74 4.27 2.07
N SER A 173 -15.90 4.59 1.09
CA SER A 173 -16.36 5.04 -0.22
C SER A 173 -17.15 3.93 -0.92
N VAL A 174 -18.27 4.28 -1.53
CA VAL A 174 -19.12 3.39 -2.35
C VAL A 174 -18.95 3.66 -3.84
N TYR A 175 -18.20 4.68 -4.19
CA TYR A 175 -17.96 5.10 -5.57
C TYR A 175 -16.48 4.95 -5.94
N ASP A 176 -16.22 4.64 -7.20
CA ASP A 176 -14.88 4.67 -7.80
C ASP A 176 -14.49 6.12 -8.08
N SER A 177 -13.32 6.52 -7.60
CA SER A 177 -12.88 7.93 -7.67
C SER A 177 -12.56 8.41 -9.07
N LEU A 178 -12.23 7.51 -10.00
CA LEU A 178 -11.90 7.86 -11.38
C LEU A 178 -13.17 8.00 -12.22
N THR A 179 -14.04 7.00 -12.18
CA THR A 179 -15.20 6.93 -13.08
C THR A 179 -16.47 7.54 -12.49
N GLY A 180 -16.50 7.80 -11.17
CA GLY A 180 -17.70 8.25 -10.46
C GLY A 180 -18.83 7.21 -10.41
N LEU A 181 -18.59 5.98 -10.90
CA LEU A 181 -19.51 4.86 -10.81
C LEU A 181 -19.44 4.19 -9.42
N LEU A 182 -20.32 3.25 -9.14
CA LEU A 182 -20.16 2.42 -7.95
C LEU A 182 -18.84 1.65 -8.04
N ASN A 183 -18.09 1.60 -6.95
CA ASN A 183 -17.01 0.62 -6.85
C ASN A 183 -17.60 -0.78 -6.59
N ILE A 184 -16.78 -1.82 -6.69
CA ILE A 184 -17.24 -3.21 -6.51
C ILE A 184 -17.94 -3.45 -5.18
N ARG A 185 -17.54 -2.75 -4.11
CA ARG A 185 -18.18 -2.83 -2.80
C ARG A 185 -19.58 -2.22 -2.84
N GLY A 186 -19.67 -0.97 -3.27
CA GLY A 186 -20.95 -0.25 -3.41
C GLY A 186 -21.91 -1.00 -4.33
N PHE A 187 -21.39 -1.55 -5.43
CA PHE A 187 -22.14 -2.40 -6.32
C PHE A 187 -22.71 -3.64 -5.62
N LYS A 188 -21.88 -4.42 -4.93
CA LYS A 188 -22.30 -5.64 -4.23
C LYS A 188 -23.34 -5.36 -3.12
N GLU A 189 -23.17 -4.28 -2.38
CA GLU A 189 -24.13 -3.85 -1.35
C GLU A 189 -25.49 -3.48 -1.96
N LYS A 190 -25.49 -2.72 -3.06
CA LYS A 190 -26.71 -2.32 -3.78
C LYS A 190 -27.36 -3.52 -4.46
N ALA A 191 -26.59 -4.40 -5.10
CA ALA A 191 -27.06 -5.60 -5.77
C ALA A 191 -27.76 -6.57 -4.81
N LYS A 192 -27.17 -6.82 -3.63
CA LYS A 192 -27.82 -7.67 -2.61
C LYS A 192 -29.18 -7.13 -2.19
N LYS A 193 -29.31 -5.82 -1.95
CA LYS A 193 -30.60 -5.20 -1.61
C LYS A 193 -31.60 -5.31 -2.75
N TRP A 194 -31.12 -5.16 -3.99
CA TRP A 194 -31.93 -5.22 -5.20
C TRP A 194 -32.50 -6.62 -5.44
N LEU A 195 -31.66 -7.66 -5.38
CA LEU A 195 -32.07 -9.06 -5.58
C LEU A 195 -33.01 -9.56 -4.47
N ASN A 196 -32.79 -9.13 -3.22
CA ASN A 196 -33.67 -9.50 -2.10
C ASN A 196 -35.05 -8.81 -2.14
N GLY A 197 -35.20 -7.77 -2.94
CA GLY A 197 -36.43 -6.94 -2.96
C GLY A 197 -37.50 -7.35 -3.98
N GLY A 198 -37.33 -8.42 -4.76
CA GLY A 198 -38.33 -8.81 -5.76
C GLY A 198 -38.09 -10.17 -6.41
N LYS A 199 -39.18 -10.79 -6.89
CA LYS A 199 -39.15 -12.02 -7.69
C LYS A 199 -39.00 -11.78 -9.20
N ASN A 200 -38.63 -10.55 -9.62
CA ASN A 200 -38.51 -10.23 -11.04
C ASN A 200 -37.20 -10.72 -11.61
N THR A 201 -37.23 -11.19 -12.85
CA THR A 201 -36.00 -11.51 -13.61
C THR A 201 -35.08 -10.31 -13.61
N SER A 202 -33.82 -10.55 -13.28
CA SER A 202 -32.76 -9.54 -13.34
C SER A 202 -31.60 -10.07 -14.15
N TYR A 203 -30.79 -9.18 -14.68
CA TYR A 203 -29.66 -9.54 -15.53
C TYR A 203 -28.40 -8.93 -14.97
N LEU A 204 -27.33 -9.71 -14.92
CA LEU A 204 -26.02 -9.20 -14.57
C LEU A 204 -25.13 -9.24 -15.82
N MET A 205 -24.40 -8.15 -16.09
CA MET A 205 -23.45 -8.11 -17.17
C MET A 205 -22.06 -7.76 -16.64
N MET A 206 -21.04 -8.41 -17.21
CA MET A 206 -19.64 -8.03 -17.07
C MET A 206 -19.15 -7.47 -18.41
N ALA A 207 -18.49 -6.33 -18.39
CA ALA A 207 -17.89 -5.72 -19.58
C ALA A 207 -16.41 -5.44 -19.35
N ASP A 208 -15.60 -5.58 -20.40
CA ASP A 208 -14.16 -5.33 -20.36
C ASP A 208 -13.74 -4.64 -21.65
N ILE A 209 -12.82 -3.67 -21.52
CA ILE A 209 -12.33 -2.87 -22.66
C ILE A 209 -11.34 -3.69 -23.44
N ASP A 210 -11.63 -3.92 -24.72
CA ASP A 210 -10.79 -4.69 -25.59
C ASP A 210 -9.44 -4.01 -25.85
N TYR A 211 -8.35 -4.77 -25.70
CA TYR A 211 -6.97 -4.32 -25.94
C TYR A 211 -6.54 -3.11 -25.09
N PHE A 212 -7.16 -2.88 -23.91
CA PHE A 212 -6.87 -1.72 -23.08
C PHE A 212 -5.43 -1.65 -22.60
N LYS A 213 -4.82 -2.81 -22.31
CA LYS A 213 -3.40 -2.88 -21.97
C LYS A 213 -2.52 -2.31 -23.10
N THR A 214 -2.80 -2.70 -24.35
CA THR A 214 -2.06 -2.19 -25.52
C THR A 214 -2.23 -0.69 -25.68
N TYR A 215 -3.42 -0.17 -25.39
CA TYR A 215 -3.68 1.26 -25.38
C TYR A 215 -2.83 1.98 -24.31
N ASN A 216 -2.81 1.47 -23.07
CA ASN A 216 -1.99 2.02 -21.99
C ASN A 216 -0.49 1.95 -22.27
N ASP A 217 -0.02 0.84 -22.87
CA ASP A 217 1.38 0.68 -23.23
C ASP A 217 1.81 1.69 -24.33
N THR A 218 0.85 2.14 -25.16
CA THR A 218 1.10 3.11 -26.24
C THR A 218 1.02 4.56 -25.77
N TYR A 219 -0.01 4.91 -24.99
CA TYR A 219 -0.33 6.31 -24.62
C TYR A 219 -0.10 6.64 -23.14
N GLY A 220 0.25 5.64 -22.34
CA GLY A 220 0.44 5.78 -20.90
C GLY A 220 -0.87 5.73 -20.10
N HIS A 221 -0.74 5.44 -18.80
CA HIS A 221 -1.89 5.33 -17.87
C HIS A 221 -2.77 6.59 -17.82
N PRO A 222 -2.24 7.84 -17.87
CA PRO A 222 -3.10 9.01 -17.85
C PRO A 222 -4.09 9.09 -19.02
N ALA A 223 -3.70 8.61 -20.21
CA ALA A 223 -4.60 8.53 -21.35
C ALA A 223 -5.65 7.43 -21.15
N GLY A 224 -5.26 6.30 -20.58
CA GLY A 224 -6.18 5.23 -20.18
C GLY A 224 -7.21 5.68 -19.14
N ASP A 225 -6.82 6.52 -18.19
CA ASP A 225 -7.73 7.06 -17.19
C ASP A 225 -8.84 7.92 -17.84
N ILE A 226 -8.50 8.74 -18.84
CA ILE A 226 -9.49 9.52 -19.62
C ILE A 226 -10.46 8.59 -20.36
N VAL A 227 -9.98 7.51 -20.91
CA VAL A 227 -10.82 6.48 -21.58
C VAL A 227 -11.76 5.84 -20.59
N LEU A 228 -11.28 5.42 -19.43
CA LEU A 228 -12.08 4.79 -18.37
C LEU A 228 -13.20 5.71 -17.89
N GLU A 229 -12.90 6.99 -17.65
CA GLU A 229 -13.88 8.00 -17.25
C GLU A 229 -14.96 8.17 -18.30
N LYS A 230 -14.58 8.30 -19.59
CA LYS A 230 -15.51 8.47 -20.70
C LYS A 230 -16.39 7.22 -20.91
N ILE A 231 -15.82 6.02 -20.85
CA ILE A 231 -16.57 4.77 -20.93
C ILE A 231 -17.55 4.64 -19.76
N GLY A 232 -17.12 4.96 -18.55
CA GLY A 232 -17.99 4.96 -17.37
C GLY A 232 -19.20 5.90 -17.54
N ASN A 233 -19.01 7.08 -18.13
CA ASN A 233 -20.08 7.99 -18.46
C ASN A 233 -21.00 7.42 -19.55
N THR A 234 -20.44 6.89 -20.63
CA THR A 234 -21.20 6.24 -21.70
C THR A 234 -22.07 5.09 -21.17
N PHE A 235 -21.54 4.27 -20.27
CA PHE A 235 -22.29 3.18 -19.65
C PHE A 235 -23.45 3.69 -18.79
N ARG A 236 -23.23 4.71 -17.96
CA ARG A 236 -24.26 5.30 -17.12
C ARG A 236 -25.38 5.92 -17.95
N GLU A 237 -25.05 6.65 -19.00
CA GLU A 237 -26.02 7.27 -19.89
C GLU A 237 -26.81 6.24 -20.69
N SER A 238 -26.15 5.16 -21.16
CA SER A 238 -26.81 4.09 -21.91
C SER A 238 -27.77 3.27 -21.06
N LEU A 239 -27.51 3.13 -19.76
CA LEU A 239 -28.33 2.33 -18.87
C LEU A 239 -29.57 3.07 -18.33
N GLN A 240 -29.52 4.41 -18.25
CA GLN A 240 -30.59 5.25 -17.69
C GLN A 240 -31.11 4.70 -16.33
N ASP A 241 -32.42 4.53 -16.17
CA ASP A 241 -33.08 4.05 -14.96
C ASP A 241 -33.29 2.53 -14.92
N GLN A 242 -32.79 1.78 -15.90
CA GLN A 242 -33.04 0.35 -16.03
C GLN A 242 -32.22 -0.49 -15.04
N GLY A 243 -31.21 0.10 -14.41
CA GLY A 243 -30.32 -0.60 -13.50
C GLY A 243 -29.24 0.30 -12.90
N PHE A 244 -28.11 -0.29 -12.61
CA PHE A 244 -26.94 0.45 -12.18
C PHE A 244 -25.65 -0.25 -12.63
N VAL A 245 -24.60 0.55 -12.77
CA VAL A 245 -23.27 0.14 -13.21
C VAL A 245 -22.23 0.46 -12.14
N GLY A 246 -21.22 -0.39 -12.04
CA GLY A 246 -20.05 -0.19 -11.20
C GLY A 246 -18.77 -0.55 -11.93
N ARG A 247 -17.65 -0.05 -11.46
CA ARG A 247 -16.33 -0.50 -11.87
C ARG A 247 -15.93 -1.72 -11.03
N TYR A 248 -15.71 -2.84 -11.69
CA TYR A 248 -15.35 -4.10 -11.03
C TYR A 248 -13.86 -4.09 -10.63
N GLY A 249 -12.98 -3.64 -11.53
CA GLY A 249 -11.56 -3.47 -11.28
C GLY A 249 -10.80 -3.22 -12.58
N GLY A 250 -9.69 -2.47 -12.56
CA GLY A 250 -8.92 -2.17 -13.77
C GLY A 250 -9.77 -1.57 -14.88
N GLU A 251 -9.94 -2.34 -15.96
CA GLU A 251 -10.72 -2.01 -17.16
C GLU A 251 -12.09 -2.71 -17.22
N GLU A 252 -12.48 -3.37 -16.12
CA GLU A 252 -13.70 -4.16 -16.04
C GLU A 252 -14.84 -3.41 -15.37
N PHE A 253 -16.06 -3.57 -15.91
CA PHE A 253 -17.28 -2.95 -15.42
C PHE A 253 -18.37 -4.02 -15.19
N ILE A 254 -19.24 -3.76 -14.24
CA ILE A 254 -20.32 -4.67 -13.83
C ILE A 254 -21.65 -3.92 -13.79
N PHE A 255 -22.70 -4.57 -14.30
CA PHE A 255 -24.05 -4.00 -14.37
C PHE A 255 -25.04 -4.93 -13.71
N LEU A 256 -26.08 -4.36 -13.10
CA LEU A 256 -27.27 -5.09 -12.69
C LEU A 256 -28.51 -4.37 -13.22
N ILE A 257 -29.33 -5.11 -13.96
CA ILE A 257 -30.48 -4.61 -14.70
C ILE A 257 -31.72 -5.37 -14.22
N ARG A 258 -32.81 -4.67 -13.92
CA ARG A 258 -34.04 -5.30 -13.43
C ARG A 258 -35.02 -5.60 -14.55
N GLU A 259 -35.16 -4.68 -15.46
CA GLU A 259 -36.11 -4.78 -16.57
C GLU A 259 -35.43 -4.34 -17.86
N CYS A 260 -35.64 -5.08 -18.94
CA CYS A 260 -35.18 -4.69 -20.24
C CYS A 260 -36.34 -4.11 -21.07
N PRO A 261 -36.14 -3.02 -21.78
CA PRO A 261 -37.09 -2.60 -22.78
C PRO A 261 -37.31 -3.74 -23.77
N ASN A 262 -38.58 -4.07 -24.05
CA ASN A 262 -38.97 -5.18 -24.94
C ASN A 262 -38.54 -6.60 -24.48
N GLY A 263 -38.06 -6.77 -23.23
CA GLY A 263 -37.70 -8.08 -22.66
C GLY A 263 -36.41 -8.69 -23.22
N ASP A 264 -35.63 -7.96 -24.02
CA ASP A 264 -34.42 -8.49 -24.66
C ASP A 264 -33.14 -7.83 -24.13
N ILE A 265 -32.50 -8.51 -23.20
CA ILE A 265 -31.23 -8.07 -22.61
C ILE A 265 -30.09 -8.00 -23.64
N LEU A 266 -30.10 -8.85 -24.67
CA LEU A 266 -29.06 -8.85 -25.68
C LEU A 266 -29.14 -7.59 -26.56
N GLN A 267 -30.34 -7.08 -26.82
CA GLN A 267 -30.49 -5.79 -27.51
C GLN A 267 -29.93 -4.63 -26.68
N LEU A 268 -30.21 -4.58 -25.38
CA LEU A 268 -29.66 -3.57 -24.48
C LEU A 268 -28.13 -3.67 -24.37
N ALA A 269 -27.61 -4.87 -24.18
CA ALA A 269 -26.18 -5.10 -24.11
C ALA A 269 -25.45 -4.70 -25.42
N ASN A 270 -26.04 -5.06 -26.58
CA ASN A 270 -25.51 -4.62 -27.87
C ASN A 270 -25.60 -3.09 -28.08
N PHE A 271 -26.66 -2.46 -27.61
CA PHE A 271 -26.78 -1.00 -27.63
C PHE A 271 -25.66 -0.33 -26.82
N ILE A 272 -25.40 -0.82 -25.60
CA ILE A 272 -24.30 -0.34 -24.76
C ILE A 272 -22.94 -0.53 -25.46
N ARG A 273 -22.69 -1.71 -26.03
CA ARG A 273 -21.47 -2.02 -26.79
C ARG A 273 -21.29 -1.07 -27.97
N LEU A 274 -22.33 -0.87 -28.77
CA LEU A 274 -22.31 0.03 -29.93
C LEU A 274 -22.11 1.50 -29.54
N ASN A 275 -22.62 1.95 -28.42
CA ASN A 275 -22.38 3.31 -27.93
C ASN A 275 -20.91 3.53 -27.62
N VAL A 276 -20.20 2.53 -27.06
CA VAL A 276 -18.75 2.61 -26.87
C VAL A 276 -18.04 2.61 -28.23
N GLU A 277 -18.34 1.66 -29.12
CA GLU A 277 -17.72 1.54 -30.44
C GLU A 277 -17.87 2.79 -31.31
N ASN A 278 -19.00 3.51 -31.18
CA ASN A 278 -19.28 4.74 -31.93
C ASN A 278 -18.81 6.02 -31.23
N SER A 279 -18.34 5.91 -29.98
CA SER A 279 -17.71 7.03 -29.27
C SER A 279 -16.32 7.30 -29.81
N LEU A 280 -15.91 8.57 -29.83
CA LEU A 280 -14.57 8.96 -30.26
C LEU A 280 -13.62 8.97 -29.06
N PHE A 281 -12.55 8.21 -29.10
CA PHE A 281 -11.51 8.21 -28.06
C PHE A 281 -10.19 8.69 -28.66
N PRO A 282 -9.41 9.52 -27.97
CA PRO A 282 -8.08 9.91 -28.44
C PRO A 282 -7.22 8.68 -28.67
N GLY A 283 -6.52 8.60 -29.81
CA GLY A 283 -5.60 7.47 -30.09
C GLY A 283 -6.27 6.14 -30.45
N GLN A 284 -7.59 6.10 -30.62
CA GLN A 284 -8.31 4.84 -30.93
C GLN A 284 -7.89 4.20 -32.28
N GLU A 285 -7.33 4.99 -33.17
CA GLU A 285 -6.83 4.52 -34.49
C GLU A 285 -5.71 3.49 -34.38
N THR A 286 -5.04 3.40 -33.23
CA THR A 286 -4.02 2.35 -32.98
C THR A 286 -4.61 1.03 -32.56
N GLN A 287 -5.92 0.99 -32.26
CA GLN A 287 -6.60 -0.27 -31.94
C GLN A 287 -6.78 -1.13 -33.23
N PRO A 288 -6.82 -2.47 -33.10
CA PRO A 288 -6.90 -3.36 -34.25
C PRO A 288 -8.07 -3.08 -35.21
N SER A 289 -9.19 -2.59 -34.68
CA SER A 289 -10.38 -2.21 -35.48
C SER A 289 -10.42 -0.72 -35.85
N GLY A 290 -9.40 0.07 -35.48
CA GLY A 290 -9.42 1.53 -35.57
C GLY A 290 -10.38 2.20 -34.59
N LYS A 291 -10.97 1.44 -33.68
CA LYS A 291 -11.92 1.88 -32.66
C LYS A 291 -11.66 1.20 -31.34
N LEU A 292 -11.98 1.87 -30.25
CA LEU A 292 -11.99 1.28 -28.93
C LEU A 292 -13.31 0.56 -28.72
N THR A 293 -13.27 -0.71 -28.35
CA THR A 293 -14.43 -1.58 -28.22
C THR A 293 -14.50 -2.23 -26.85
N VAL A 294 -15.63 -2.84 -26.55
CA VAL A 294 -15.85 -3.61 -25.30
C VAL A 294 -16.45 -4.96 -25.63
N SER A 295 -16.03 -5.99 -24.89
CA SER A 295 -16.68 -7.29 -24.85
C SER A 295 -17.60 -7.37 -23.64
N ILE A 296 -18.77 -8.01 -23.77
CA ILE A 296 -19.78 -8.11 -22.73
C ILE A 296 -20.21 -9.57 -22.57
N GLY A 297 -20.24 -10.03 -21.30
CA GLY A 297 -20.88 -11.29 -20.91
C GLY A 297 -22.12 -11.01 -20.07
N VAL A 298 -23.17 -11.79 -20.28
CA VAL A 298 -24.50 -11.62 -19.67
C VAL A 298 -24.89 -12.88 -18.92
N SER A 299 -25.41 -12.76 -17.70
CA SER A 299 -26.06 -13.83 -16.94
C SER A 299 -27.49 -13.43 -16.53
N ILE A 300 -28.32 -14.42 -16.28
CA ILE A 300 -29.74 -14.23 -15.94
C ILE A 300 -29.97 -14.67 -14.50
N TYR A 301 -30.60 -13.81 -13.72
CA TYR A 301 -31.10 -14.13 -12.39
C TYR A 301 -32.53 -14.67 -12.49
N SER A 302 -32.72 -15.93 -12.12
CA SER A 302 -34.02 -16.62 -12.12
C SER A 302 -34.65 -16.69 -10.73
N GLY A 303 -33.99 -16.17 -9.71
CA GLY A 303 -34.48 -16.19 -8.33
C GLY A 303 -33.79 -17.21 -7.42
N VAL A 304 -32.88 -18.02 -7.95
CA VAL A 304 -32.16 -19.08 -7.21
C VAL A 304 -30.66 -18.87 -7.12
N GLU A 305 -30.08 -18.13 -8.02
CA GLU A 305 -28.64 -17.86 -8.08
C GLU A 305 -28.21 -16.88 -6.99
N THR A 306 -27.05 -17.10 -6.42
CA THR A 306 -26.38 -16.11 -5.61
C THR A 306 -25.74 -15.02 -6.49
N LEU A 307 -25.49 -13.84 -5.93
CA LEU A 307 -24.75 -12.79 -6.64
C LEU A 307 -23.37 -13.28 -7.10
N GLY A 308 -22.72 -14.17 -6.33
CA GLY A 308 -21.43 -14.75 -6.71
C GLY A 308 -21.51 -15.64 -7.96
N GLU A 309 -22.53 -16.48 -8.03
CA GLU A 309 -22.79 -17.34 -9.21
C GLU A 309 -23.13 -16.51 -10.44
N LEU A 310 -23.96 -15.47 -10.30
CA LEU A 310 -24.25 -14.56 -11.42
C LEU A 310 -23.00 -13.88 -11.97
N ILE A 311 -22.10 -13.40 -11.09
CA ILE A 311 -20.83 -12.80 -11.49
C ILE A 311 -19.99 -13.83 -12.24
N GLN A 312 -19.86 -15.04 -11.70
CA GLN A 312 -19.09 -16.12 -12.35
C GLN A 312 -19.66 -16.50 -13.72
N GLN A 313 -20.98 -16.61 -13.87
CA GLN A 313 -21.64 -16.90 -15.14
C GLN A 313 -21.39 -15.80 -16.18
N ALA A 314 -21.52 -14.52 -15.78
CA ALA A 314 -21.25 -13.40 -16.66
C ALA A 314 -19.77 -13.31 -17.07
N ASP A 315 -18.85 -13.67 -16.17
CA ASP A 315 -17.41 -13.70 -16.45
C ASP A 315 -17.06 -14.79 -17.47
N ILE A 316 -17.65 -15.99 -17.35
CA ILE A 316 -17.52 -17.06 -18.35
C ILE A 316 -18.00 -16.58 -19.74
N ALA A 317 -19.18 -15.96 -19.80
CA ALA A 317 -19.71 -15.42 -21.05
C ALA A 317 -18.85 -14.27 -21.63
N LEU A 318 -18.29 -13.42 -20.77
CA LEU A 318 -17.33 -12.37 -21.16
C LEU A 318 -16.06 -12.99 -21.78
N TYR A 319 -15.54 -14.04 -21.14
CA TYR A 319 -14.40 -14.78 -21.69
C TYR A 319 -14.69 -15.35 -23.09
N GLU A 320 -15.87 -15.94 -23.30
CA GLU A 320 -16.30 -16.42 -24.61
C GLU A 320 -16.39 -15.28 -25.64
N SER A 321 -16.91 -14.09 -25.26
CA SER A 321 -16.92 -12.90 -26.11
C SER A 321 -15.51 -12.49 -26.54
N LYS A 322 -14.55 -12.51 -25.61
CA LYS A 322 -13.14 -12.19 -25.90
C LYS A 322 -12.48 -13.22 -26.81
N GLN A 323 -12.73 -14.52 -26.59
CA GLN A 323 -12.16 -15.59 -27.40
C GLN A 323 -12.76 -15.68 -28.84
N SER A 324 -14.03 -15.33 -28.97
CA SER A 324 -14.73 -15.38 -30.28
C SER A 324 -14.49 -14.16 -31.18
N GLY A 325 -13.50 -13.30 -30.83
CA GLY A 325 -13.04 -12.18 -31.67
C GLY A 325 -13.33 -10.80 -31.09
N LYS A 326 -13.72 -10.70 -29.81
CA LYS A 326 -13.96 -9.43 -29.10
C LYS A 326 -15.09 -8.58 -29.70
N ASN A 327 -15.35 -7.40 -29.13
CA ASN A 327 -16.42 -6.52 -29.59
C ASN A 327 -17.77 -7.23 -29.74
N LYS A 328 -18.14 -8.04 -28.77
CA LYS A 328 -19.31 -8.94 -28.80
C LYS A 328 -20.04 -8.97 -27.47
N VAL A 329 -21.28 -9.45 -27.54
CA VAL A 329 -22.12 -9.81 -26.41
C VAL A 329 -22.37 -11.31 -26.44
N THR A 330 -22.12 -11.99 -25.32
CA THR A 330 -22.42 -13.41 -25.14
C THR A 330 -23.34 -13.56 -23.94
N LEU A 331 -24.41 -14.36 -24.11
CA LEU A 331 -25.26 -14.80 -23.01
C LEU A 331 -24.73 -16.11 -22.45
N TYR A 332 -24.60 -16.19 -21.14
CA TYR A 332 -24.22 -17.43 -20.48
C TYR A 332 -25.28 -18.52 -20.76
N THR A 333 -24.82 -19.61 -21.31
CA THR A 333 -25.60 -20.85 -21.49
C THR A 333 -24.87 -21.97 -20.74
N ASN A 334 -25.62 -22.83 -20.07
CA ASN A 334 -25.06 -23.90 -19.23
C ASN A 334 -24.46 -25.02 -20.11
N ASN A 335 -23.39 -24.72 -20.86
CA ASN A 335 -22.65 -25.70 -21.63
C ASN A 335 -21.55 -26.33 -20.76
N LEU A 336 -21.67 -27.62 -20.47
CA LEU A 336 -20.76 -28.41 -19.63
C LEU A 336 -19.29 -28.40 -20.10
N GLU A 337 -19.02 -28.11 -21.36
CA GLU A 337 -17.66 -28.07 -21.94
C GLU A 337 -16.81 -26.87 -21.44
N VAL A 338 -17.43 -25.73 -21.13
CA VAL A 338 -16.72 -24.53 -20.69
C VAL A 338 -16.36 -24.61 -19.19
N GLN A 339 -17.15 -25.35 -18.38
CA GLN A 339 -16.86 -25.54 -16.96
C GLN A 339 -15.57 -26.32 -16.68
N GLN A 340 -15.10 -27.16 -17.61
CA GLN A 340 -13.87 -27.94 -17.46
C GLN A 340 -12.61 -27.08 -17.60
N LEU A 341 -12.67 -25.97 -18.34
CA LEU A 341 -11.54 -25.04 -18.52
C LEU A 341 -11.23 -24.17 -17.28
N TYR A 342 -12.21 -23.98 -16.40
CA TYR A 342 -12.04 -23.20 -15.14
C TYR A 342 -11.68 -24.07 -13.94
N SER A 343 -11.66 -25.38 -14.07
CA SER A 343 -11.34 -26.33 -12.99
C SER A 343 -9.91 -26.90 -13.08
N SER A 344 -9.14 -26.51 -14.08
CA SER A 344 -7.71 -26.84 -14.27
C SER A 344 -6.83 -25.61 -13.98
#